data_b49a6b9fd18575c9d0bc5c2d4a6ac2b4
#
_entry.id   b49a6b9fd18575c9d0bc5c2d4a6ac2b4
#
_cell.length_a   1.000
_cell.length_b   1.000
_cell.length_c   1.000
_cell.angle_alpha   90.00
_cell.angle_beta   90.00
_cell.angle_gamma   90.00
#
_symmetry.space_group_name_H-M   'P 1'
#
loop_
_entity.id
_entity.type
_entity.pdbx_description
1 polymer ?
#
loop_
_entity_poly.entity_id
_entity_poly.type
_entity_poly.pdbx_seq_one_letter_code
_entity_poly.pdbx_strand_id
1 'polypeptide(L)'
;IGHIGCTSFFPSKNLGCYGDGGAILTNDDELAERIRMIANHGQQVKYHHKVIGCNSRLDTIQAAILDVKLKHLDEYCQARNKAAQYYTSHLKDIEGIIVPAELSQSTHVYHQYTLKVLNNKRDALKQYLADGGIPSMIYYPLPLQKQEAFSLITRSAEALDIAEKLAHSVLSLPIHT
;
A
#
# COMPACT_ATOMS: atom_id res chain seq x y z
N ILE A 1 -13.91 4.76 12.18
CA ILE A 1 -12.52 4.73 12.67
C ILE A 1 -11.83 6.08 12.46
N GLY A 2 -12.11 6.84 11.45
CA GLY A 2 -11.58 8.18 11.20
C GLY A 2 -12.60 9.01 10.46
N HIS A 3 -12.30 10.31 10.27
CA HIS A 3 -13.19 11.22 9.54
C HIS A 3 -13.13 10.97 8.03
N ILE A 4 -11.96 10.56 7.53
CA ILE A 4 -11.70 10.30 6.11
C ILE A 4 -10.92 8.99 5.98
N GLY A 5 -11.37 8.10 5.09
CA GLY A 5 -10.64 6.94 4.62
C GLY A 5 -10.14 7.14 3.20
N CYS A 6 -8.89 6.80 2.93
CA CYS A 6 -8.33 6.84 1.57
C CYS A 6 -7.90 5.44 1.15
N THR A 7 -8.22 5.07 -0.09
CA THR A 7 -7.75 3.83 -0.69
C THR A 7 -7.13 4.09 -2.06
N SER A 8 -6.19 3.23 -2.45
CA SER A 8 -5.50 3.30 -3.73
C SER A 8 -5.99 2.18 -4.65
N PHE A 9 -6.22 2.51 -5.91
CA PHE A 9 -6.49 1.57 -6.99
C PHE A 9 -5.31 1.45 -7.97
N PHE A 10 -4.10 1.79 -7.52
CA PHE A 10 -2.90 1.56 -8.33
C PHE A 10 -2.87 0.11 -8.84
N PRO A 11 -2.39 -0.17 -10.07
CA PRO A 11 -2.54 -1.47 -10.74
C PRO A 11 -2.12 -2.70 -9.94
N SER A 12 -1.12 -2.57 -9.05
CA SER A 12 -0.65 -3.68 -8.21
C SER A 12 -1.49 -3.94 -6.96
N LYS A 13 -2.51 -3.11 -6.67
CA LYS A 13 -3.38 -3.31 -5.51
C LYS A 13 -4.31 -4.51 -5.69
N ASN A 14 -4.78 -5.10 -4.59
CA ASN A 14 -5.74 -6.21 -4.64
C ASN A 14 -6.97 -5.84 -5.49
N LEU A 15 -7.47 -4.61 -5.33
CA LEU A 15 -8.40 -3.99 -6.27
C LEU A 15 -7.66 -2.88 -7.01
N GLY A 16 -7.08 -3.18 -8.16
CA GLY A 16 -6.31 -2.24 -8.97
C GLY A 16 -6.96 -1.99 -10.32
N CYS A 17 -6.98 -0.75 -10.78
CA CYS A 17 -7.31 -0.37 -12.16
C CYS A 17 -6.09 -0.55 -13.09
N TYR A 18 -6.19 -0.12 -14.36
CA TYR A 18 -5.10 -0.24 -15.35
C TYR A 18 -4.32 1.08 -15.52
N GLY A 19 -4.41 1.96 -14.55
CA GLY A 19 -3.71 3.22 -14.45
C GLY A 19 -3.80 3.73 -13.02
N ASP A 20 -3.61 5.03 -12.80
CA ASP A 20 -3.77 5.62 -11.48
C ASP A 20 -5.24 5.71 -11.10
N GLY A 21 -5.52 5.47 -9.83
CA GLY A 21 -6.85 5.58 -9.26
C GLY A 21 -6.84 5.49 -7.74
N GLY A 22 -7.90 5.96 -7.14
CA GLY A 22 -8.14 5.90 -5.71
C GLY A 22 -9.54 6.34 -5.36
N ALA A 23 -9.91 6.17 -4.11
CA ALA A 23 -11.16 6.69 -3.56
C ALA A 23 -10.94 7.29 -2.18
N ILE A 24 -11.77 8.28 -1.88
CA ILE A 24 -11.87 8.90 -0.57
C ILE A 24 -13.26 8.60 -0.03
N LEU A 25 -13.34 8.12 1.20
CA LEU A 25 -14.54 7.68 1.87
C LEU A 25 -14.73 8.51 3.13
N THR A 26 -15.94 9.03 3.33
CA THR A 26 -16.33 9.76 4.54
C THR A 26 -17.82 9.60 4.79
N ASN A 27 -18.22 9.69 6.06
CA ASN A 27 -19.61 9.77 6.48
C ASN A 27 -20.06 11.22 6.78
N ASP A 28 -19.20 12.20 6.53
CA ASP A 28 -19.43 13.62 6.75
C ASP A 28 -19.75 14.27 5.41
N ASP A 29 -20.97 14.77 5.27
CA ASP A 29 -21.48 15.35 4.02
C ASP A 29 -20.75 16.66 3.66
N GLU A 30 -20.34 17.47 4.62
CA GLU A 30 -19.59 18.70 4.36
C GLU A 30 -18.20 18.39 3.82
N LEU A 31 -17.53 17.39 4.42
CA LEU A 31 -16.24 16.89 3.90
C LEU A 31 -16.40 16.28 2.50
N ALA A 32 -17.45 15.51 2.26
CA ALA A 32 -17.71 14.90 0.94
C ALA A 32 -17.90 15.97 -0.14
N GLU A 33 -18.70 17.01 0.14
CA GLU A 33 -18.92 18.12 -0.79
C GLU A 33 -17.61 18.87 -1.07
N ARG A 34 -16.84 19.18 -0.04
CA ARG A 34 -15.58 19.90 -0.13
C ARG A 34 -14.53 19.11 -0.92
N ILE A 35 -14.43 17.81 -0.68
CA ILE A 35 -13.51 16.90 -1.41
C ILE A 35 -13.88 16.84 -2.88
N ARG A 36 -15.15 16.65 -3.23
CA ARG A 36 -15.62 16.64 -4.63
C ARG A 36 -15.31 17.95 -5.35
N MET A 37 -15.52 19.06 -4.68
CA MET A 37 -15.20 20.39 -5.21
C MET A 37 -13.71 20.52 -5.50
N ILE A 38 -12.83 20.20 -4.55
CA ILE A 38 -11.38 20.26 -4.72
C ILE A 38 -10.91 19.34 -5.85
N ALA A 39 -11.40 18.09 -5.89
CA ALA A 39 -11.04 17.13 -6.92
C ALA A 39 -11.49 17.50 -8.33
N ASN A 40 -12.43 18.45 -8.46
CA ASN A 40 -12.95 18.95 -9.71
C ASN A 40 -12.65 20.44 -9.90
N HIS A 41 -11.37 20.81 -9.86
CA HIS A 41 -10.87 22.17 -10.12
C HIS A 41 -11.40 23.25 -9.16
N GLY A 42 -11.90 22.90 -7.98
CA GLY A 42 -12.49 23.85 -7.03
C GLY A 42 -13.89 24.35 -7.43
N GLN A 43 -14.57 23.66 -8.37
CA GLN A 43 -15.89 24.06 -8.87
C GLN A 43 -17.00 23.49 -7.99
N GLN A 44 -17.90 24.37 -7.56
CA GLN A 44 -19.19 23.98 -6.99
C GLN A 44 -20.27 23.91 -8.10
N VAL A 45 -20.25 24.86 -9.01
CA VAL A 45 -21.07 24.91 -10.22
C VAL A 45 -20.12 25.01 -11.41
N LYS A 46 -20.45 24.41 -12.56
CA LYS A 46 -19.62 24.39 -13.75
C LYS A 46 -19.14 25.82 -14.10
N TYR A 47 -17.81 25.97 -14.22
CA TYR A 47 -17.08 27.21 -14.47
C TYR A 47 -17.08 28.24 -13.31
N HIS A 48 -17.68 27.93 -12.16
CA HIS A 48 -17.62 28.77 -10.98
C HIS A 48 -16.73 28.14 -9.91
N HIS A 49 -15.49 28.61 -9.81
CA HIS A 49 -14.47 28.10 -8.89
C HIS A 49 -14.58 28.82 -7.55
N LYS A 50 -14.96 28.08 -6.51
CA LYS A 50 -15.12 28.61 -5.15
C LYS A 50 -13.84 28.52 -4.33
N VAL A 51 -12.99 27.54 -4.63
CA VAL A 51 -11.69 27.29 -4.00
C VAL A 51 -10.68 26.90 -5.04
N ILE A 52 -9.39 26.93 -4.69
CA ILE A 52 -8.34 26.34 -5.51
C ILE A 52 -8.49 24.82 -5.42
N GLY A 53 -8.52 24.16 -6.56
CA GLY A 53 -8.62 22.71 -6.67
C GLY A 53 -7.69 22.14 -7.73
N CYS A 54 -7.83 20.85 -7.99
CA CYS A 54 -7.05 20.10 -8.95
C CYS A 54 -7.96 19.21 -9.81
N ASN A 55 -7.42 18.64 -10.87
CA ASN A 55 -8.06 17.54 -11.57
C ASN A 55 -7.63 16.23 -10.86
N SER A 56 -8.51 15.70 -10.03
CA SER A 56 -8.28 14.43 -9.31
C SER A 56 -9.55 13.57 -9.40
N ARG A 57 -9.99 13.31 -10.61
CA ARG A 57 -11.16 12.49 -10.93
C ARG A 57 -10.72 11.12 -11.38
N LEU A 58 -11.49 10.09 -11.03
CA LEU A 58 -11.29 8.75 -11.57
C LEU A 58 -11.85 8.71 -13.00
N ASP A 59 -11.02 8.31 -13.96
CA ASP A 59 -11.47 8.14 -15.35
C ASP A 59 -12.51 7.02 -15.46
N THR A 60 -13.53 7.24 -16.31
CA THR A 60 -14.63 6.28 -16.50
C THR A 60 -14.16 4.91 -16.98
N ILE A 61 -13.09 4.84 -17.75
CA ILE A 61 -12.48 3.57 -18.18
C ILE A 61 -11.93 2.83 -16.97
N GLN A 62 -11.21 3.52 -16.07
CA GLN A 62 -10.69 2.92 -14.84
C GLN A 62 -11.81 2.46 -13.91
N ALA A 63 -12.89 3.24 -13.81
CA ALA A 63 -14.07 2.85 -13.03
C ALA A 63 -14.74 1.60 -13.60
N ALA A 64 -14.85 1.45 -14.91
CA ALA A 64 -15.40 0.27 -15.56
C ALA A 64 -14.53 -0.99 -15.30
N ILE A 65 -13.21 -0.85 -15.33
CA ILE A 65 -12.28 -1.94 -14.98
C ILE A 65 -12.46 -2.36 -13.51
N LEU A 66 -12.57 -1.39 -12.62
CA LEU A 66 -12.79 -1.67 -11.19
C LEU A 66 -14.12 -2.36 -10.92
N ASP A 67 -15.21 -1.98 -11.63
CA ASP A 67 -16.52 -2.64 -11.51
C ASP A 67 -16.46 -4.13 -11.88
N VAL A 68 -15.71 -4.48 -12.92
CA VAL A 68 -15.48 -5.88 -13.29
C VAL A 68 -14.66 -6.60 -12.22
N LYS A 69 -13.53 -6.03 -11.80
CA LYS A 69 -12.58 -6.66 -10.85
C LYS A 69 -13.13 -6.75 -9.42
N LEU A 70 -14.00 -5.83 -9.02
CA LEU A 70 -14.61 -5.82 -7.69
C LEU A 70 -15.40 -7.11 -7.42
N LYS A 71 -16.04 -7.69 -8.44
CA LYS A 71 -16.81 -8.94 -8.35
C LYS A 71 -15.93 -10.14 -8.00
N HIS A 72 -14.62 -10.06 -8.23
CA HIS A 72 -13.63 -11.10 -7.96
C HIS A 72 -12.70 -10.78 -6.77
N LEU A 73 -12.92 -9.66 -6.10
CA LEU A 73 -12.00 -9.19 -5.05
C LEU A 73 -11.83 -10.21 -3.91
N ASP A 74 -12.92 -10.84 -3.48
CA ASP A 74 -12.88 -11.84 -2.41
C ASP A 74 -12.10 -13.09 -2.84
N GLU A 75 -12.26 -13.54 -4.08
CA GLU A 75 -11.48 -14.65 -4.66
C GLU A 75 -9.98 -14.32 -4.68
N TYR A 76 -9.63 -13.10 -5.11
CA TYR A 76 -8.24 -12.62 -5.12
C TYR A 76 -7.64 -12.56 -3.71
N CYS A 77 -8.38 -12.05 -2.73
CA CYS A 77 -7.93 -12.00 -1.34
C CYS A 77 -7.74 -13.41 -0.76
N GLN A 78 -8.65 -14.35 -1.07
CA GLN A 78 -8.52 -15.74 -0.63
C GLN A 78 -7.30 -16.44 -1.27
N ALA A 79 -7.05 -16.23 -2.57
CA ALA A 79 -5.90 -16.81 -3.26
C ALA A 79 -4.58 -16.29 -2.66
N ARG A 80 -4.49 -14.97 -2.38
CA ARG A 80 -3.34 -14.37 -1.70
C ARG A 80 -3.16 -14.91 -0.29
N ASN A 81 -4.24 -15.11 0.45
CA ASN A 81 -4.17 -15.68 1.78
C ASN A 81 -3.63 -17.12 1.75
N LYS A 82 -4.09 -17.97 0.82
CA LYS A 82 -3.56 -19.32 0.62
C LYS A 82 -2.06 -19.31 0.30
N ALA A 83 -1.62 -18.42 -0.59
CA ALA A 83 -0.19 -18.27 -0.93
C ALA A 83 0.62 -17.81 0.30
N ALA A 84 0.09 -16.88 1.09
CA ALA A 84 0.74 -16.40 2.31
C ALA A 84 0.87 -17.49 3.36
N GLN A 85 -0.18 -18.30 3.56
CA GLN A 85 -0.13 -19.45 4.47
C GLN A 85 0.90 -20.49 4.04
N TYR A 86 1.01 -20.75 2.73
CA TYR A 86 2.05 -21.62 2.18
C TYR A 86 3.45 -21.07 2.49
N TYR A 87 3.72 -19.80 2.24
CA TYR A 87 4.98 -19.18 2.62
C TYR A 87 5.24 -19.29 4.13
N THR A 88 4.27 -18.94 4.95
CA THR A 88 4.41 -18.96 6.41
C THR A 88 4.76 -20.36 6.90
N SER A 89 4.09 -21.41 6.40
CA SER A 89 4.34 -22.80 6.82
C SER A 89 5.77 -23.28 6.50
N HIS A 90 6.39 -22.74 5.44
CA HIS A 90 7.75 -23.15 5.03
C HIS A 90 8.86 -22.23 5.55
N LEU A 91 8.52 -21.00 5.95
CA LEU A 91 9.54 -20.00 6.28
C LEU A 91 9.61 -19.68 7.79
N LYS A 92 8.58 -19.97 8.57
CA LYS A 92 8.48 -19.58 9.99
C LYS A 92 9.57 -20.16 10.89
N ASP A 93 10.11 -21.31 10.52
CA ASP A 93 11.12 -22.05 11.31
C ASP A 93 12.55 -21.81 10.78
N ILE A 94 12.73 -20.93 9.80
CA ILE A 94 14.05 -20.58 9.26
C ILE A 94 14.69 -19.54 10.18
N GLU A 95 15.87 -19.87 10.71
CA GLU A 95 16.65 -18.96 11.54
C GLU A 95 16.98 -17.65 10.81
N GLY A 96 16.73 -16.52 11.46
CA GLY A 96 16.96 -15.19 10.87
C GLY A 96 15.84 -14.66 9.98
N ILE A 97 14.75 -15.39 9.80
CA ILE A 97 13.54 -14.97 9.09
C ILE A 97 12.40 -14.79 10.10
N ILE A 98 11.70 -13.65 10.02
CA ILE A 98 10.44 -13.42 10.73
C ILE A 98 9.34 -13.22 9.69
N VAL A 99 8.36 -14.10 9.70
CA VAL A 99 7.18 -14.02 8.84
C VAL A 99 6.18 -12.98 9.34
N PRO A 100 5.25 -12.48 8.49
CA PRO A 100 4.19 -11.58 8.94
C PRO A 100 3.33 -12.21 10.03
N ALA A 101 3.00 -11.42 11.06
CA ALA A 101 2.08 -11.83 12.10
C ALA A 101 0.62 -11.64 11.65
N GLU A 102 -0.22 -12.61 11.93
CA GLU A 102 -1.67 -12.50 11.77
C GLU A 102 -2.32 -12.12 13.10
N LEU A 103 -3.23 -11.14 13.06
CA LEU A 103 -4.02 -10.75 14.22
C LEU A 103 -5.28 -11.61 14.31
N SER A 104 -5.57 -12.14 15.47
CA SER A 104 -6.74 -13.03 15.68
C SER A 104 -8.09 -12.35 15.46
N GLN A 105 -8.15 -11.03 15.56
CA GLN A 105 -9.37 -10.23 15.40
C GLN A 105 -9.57 -9.67 13.99
N SER A 106 -8.69 -9.98 13.03
CA SER A 106 -8.81 -9.48 11.66
C SER A 106 -8.32 -10.49 10.63
N THR A 107 -8.81 -10.34 9.39
CA THR A 107 -8.30 -11.07 8.24
C THR A 107 -7.22 -10.24 7.54
N HIS A 108 -6.17 -10.88 7.07
CA HIS A 108 -5.12 -10.24 6.28
C HIS A 108 -5.34 -10.53 4.79
N VAL A 109 -5.31 -9.51 3.96
CA VAL A 109 -5.54 -9.64 2.50
C VAL A 109 -4.24 -9.72 1.70
N TYR A 110 -3.10 -9.68 2.35
CA TYR A 110 -1.76 -9.83 1.78
C TYR A 110 -1.56 -9.11 0.44
N HIS A 111 -1.74 -7.78 0.45
CA HIS A 111 -1.28 -6.97 -0.67
C HIS A 111 0.21 -7.23 -0.95
N GLN A 112 0.97 -7.43 0.11
CA GLN A 112 2.38 -7.85 0.08
C GLN A 112 2.62 -8.91 1.15
N TYR A 113 3.56 -9.82 0.91
CA TYR A 113 4.06 -10.75 1.92
C TYR A 113 5.48 -10.31 2.31
N THR A 114 5.59 -9.58 3.40
CA THR A 114 6.82 -8.92 3.83
C THR A 114 7.47 -9.64 4.99
N LEU A 115 8.65 -10.17 4.77
CA LEU A 115 9.52 -10.75 5.79
C LEU A 115 10.33 -9.67 6.50
N LYS A 116 10.77 -9.96 7.74
CA LYS A 116 11.93 -9.31 8.34
C LYS A 116 13.10 -10.27 8.31
N VAL A 117 14.21 -9.83 7.71
CA VAL A 117 15.45 -10.60 7.58
C VAL A 117 16.46 -10.03 8.57
N LEU A 118 16.87 -10.83 9.52
CA LEU A 118 17.75 -10.45 10.62
C LEU A 118 19.24 -10.48 10.21
N ASN A 119 20.10 -10.06 11.13
CA ASN A 119 21.56 -10.17 11.02
C ASN A 119 22.16 -9.47 9.79
N ASN A 120 21.54 -8.38 9.33
CA ASN A 120 21.95 -7.60 8.16
C ASN A 120 22.07 -8.44 6.86
N LYS A 121 21.34 -9.54 6.75
CA LYS A 121 21.36 -10.45 5.59
C LYS A 121 20.31 -10.13 4.53
N ARG A 122 19.49 -9.06 4.70
CA ARG A 122 18.41 -8.70 3.78
C ARG A 122 18.90 -8.52 2.34
N ASP A 123 19.96 -7.77 2.13
CA ASP A 123 20.47 -7.47 0.78
C ASP A 123 21.11 -8.70 0.13
N ALA A 124 21.81 -9.52 0.92
CA ALA A 124 22.35 -10.79 0.45
C ALA A 124 21.25 -11.76 0.03
N LEU A 125 20.18 -11.86 0.82
CA LEU A 125 19.02 -12.68 0.47
C LEU A 125 18.32 -12.15 -0.79
N LYS A 126 18.14 -10.83 -0.90
CA LYS A 126 17.56 -10.20 -2.09
C LYS A 126 18.34 -10.54 -3.35
N GLN A 127 19.69 -10.46 -3.29
CA GLN A 127 20.56 -10.81 -4.41
C GLN A 127 20.46 -12.30 -4.75
N TYR A 128 20.51 -13.17 -3.74
CA TYR A 128 20.37 -14.63 -3.93
C TYR A 128 19.05 -15.01 -4.61
N LEU A 129 17.96 -14.39 -4.22
CA LEU A 129 16.65 -14.59 -4.86
C LEU A 129 16.67 -14.09 -6.33
N ALA A 130 17.27 -12.94 -6.58
CA ALA A 130 17.38 -12.37 -7.92
C ALA A 130 18.24 -13.28 -8.84
N ASP A 131 19.33 -13.83 -8.35
CA ASP A 131 20.18 -14.79 -9.08
C ASP A 131 19.42 -16.08 -9.42
N GLY A 132 18.46 -16.46 -8.57
CA GLY A 132 17.51 -17.55 -8.80
C GLY A 132 16.29 -17.17 -9.66
N GLY A 133 16.22 -15.95 -10.19
CA GLY A 133 15.09 -15.47 -10.99
C GLY A 133 13.83 -15.15 -10.18
N ILE A 134 13.93 -15.04 -8.86
CA ILE A 134 12.80 -14.73 -7.97
C ILE A 134 12.80 -13.22 -7.68
N PRO A 135 11.83 -12.44 -8.21
CA PRO A 135 11.73 -11.01 -7.94
C PRO A 135 11.36 -10.76 -6.48
N SER A 136 12.00 -9.80 -5.85
CA SER A 136 11.66 -9.36 -4.49
C SER A 136 11.86 -7.85 -4.35
N MET A 137 11.10 -7.22 -3.45
CA MET A 137 11.07 -5.78 -3.32
C MET A 137 11.23 -5.33 -1.86
N ILE A 138 11.82 -4.14 -1.68
CA ILE A 138 11.98 -3.52 -0.37
C ILE A 138 10.94 -2.40 -0.26
N TYR A 139 9.99 -2.55 0.64
CA TYR A 139 8.96 -1.56 0.92
C TYR A 139 9.03 -1.10 2.37
N TYR A 140 9.81 -0.02 2.69
CA TYR A 140 10.58 0.85 1.79
C TYR A 140 12.03 0.98 2.30
N PRO A 141 13.02 1.28 1.43
CA PRO A 141 14.44 1.30 1.82
C PRO A 141 14.81 2.53 2.66
N LEU A 142 14.02 3.61 2.59
CA LEU A 142 14.26 4.85 3.29
C LEU A 142 12.97 5.33 3.95
N PRO A 143 12.96 5.54 5.28
CA PRO A 143 11.81 6.10 5.98
C PRO A 143 11.50 7.54 5.53
N LEU A 144 10.22 7.93 5.62
CA LEU A 144 9.76 9.25 5.14
C LEU A 144 10.52 10.42 5.77
N GLN A 145 10.82 10.36 7.08
CA GLN A 145 11.57 11.41 7.79
C GLN A 145 13.01 11.57 7.28
N LYS A 146 13.54 10.61 6.56
CA LYS A 146 14.87 10.67 5.95
C LYS A 146 14.86 11.01 4.46
N GLN A 147 13.71 11.19 3.88
CA GLN A 147 13.58 11.63 2.50
C GLN A 147 13.95 13.12 2.38
N GLU A 148 14.75 13.47 1.38
CA GLU A 148 15.18 14.85 1.13
C GLU A 148 13.99 15.81 1.00
N ALA A 149 12.91 15.37 0.33
CA ALA A 149 11.70 16.15 0.15
C ALA A 149 11.04 16.62 1.46
N PHE A 150 11.29 15.94 2.56
CA PHE A 150 10.72 16.27 3.88
C PHE A 150 11.72 16.89 4.85
N SER A 151 12.95 17.15 4.41
CA SER A 151 14.04 17.67 5.27
C SER A 151 13.70 18.97 5.99
N LEU A 152 12.92 19.86 5.35
CA LEU A 152 12.53 21.15 5.91
C LEU A 152 11.30 21.08 6.83
N ILE A 153 10.52 20.02 6.79
CA ILE A 153 9.27 19.90 7.55
C ILE A 153 9.32 18.79 8.60
N THR A 154 10.34 17.94 8.55
CA THR A 154 10.54 16.90 9.57
C THR A 154 10.95 17.54 10.89
N ARG A 155 10.10 17.44 11.89
CA ARG A 155 10.43 17.78 13.27
C ARG A 155 11.22 16.62 13.87
N SER A 156 12.53 16.76 13.91
CA SER A 156 13.47 15.70 14.33
C SER A 156 13.63 15.60 15.84
N ALA A 157 12.57 15.60 16.59
CA ALA A 157 12.71 15.53 18.05
C ALA A 157 12.81 14.09 18.60
N GLU A 158 12.36 13.08 17.86
CA GLU A 158 12.36 11.69 18.31
C GLU A 158 12.94 10.77 17.23
N ALA A 159 13.86 9.91 17.64
CA ALA A 159 14.38 8.87 16.78
C ALA A 159 13.27 7.87 16.46
N LEU A 160 12.97 7.65 15.18
CA LEU A 160 12.02 6.64 14.72
C LEU A 160 12.75 5.31 14.47
N ASP A 161 13.42 4.82 15.51
CA ASP A 161 14.31 3.64 15.47
C ASP A 161 13.64 2.41 14.86
N ILE A 162 12.36 2.19 15.12
CA ILE A 162 11.62 1.05 14.57
C ILE A 162 11.50 1.18 13.06
N ALA A 163 11.13 2.35 12.55
CA ALA A 163 11.01 2.59 11.11
C ALA A 163 12.38 2.42 10.41
N GLU A 164 13.47 2.90 11.02
CA GLU A 164 14.82 2.74 10.50
C GLU A 164 15.27 1.27 10.49
N LYS A 165 15.06 0.54 11.59
CA LYS A 165 15.35 -0.89 11.66
C LYS A 165 14.56 -1.69 10.62
N LEU A 166 13.28 -1.36 10.41
CA LEU A 166 12.46 -2.01 9.39
C LEU A 166 12.97 -1.71 7.98
N ALA A 167 13.34 -0.48 7.65
CA ALA A 167 13.90 -0.13 6.35
C ALA A 167 15.14 -0.95 5.98
N HIS A 168 15.92 -1.37 6.97
CA HIS A 168 17.11 -2.21 6.77
C HIS A 168 16.83 -3.72 6.78
N SER A 169 15.66 -4.16 7.24
CA SER A 169 15.37 -5.59 7.45
C SER A 169 14.24 -6.15 6.61
N VAL A 170 13.33 -5.32 6.09
CA VAL A 170 12.15 -5.81 5.35
C VAL A 170 12.50 -6.25 3.93
N LEU A 171 11.85 -7.35 3.49
CA LEU A 171 11.91 -7.86 2.13
C LEU A 171 10.57 -8.49 1.77
N SER A 172 9.94 -8.04 0.70
CA SER A 172 8.66 -8.58 0.22
C SER A 172 8.89 -9.61 -0.87
N LEU A 173 8.32 -10.80 -0.66
CA LEU A 173 8.31 -11.89 -1.62
C LEU A 173 7.20 -11.72 -2.65
N PRO A 174 7.29 -12.36 -3.84
CA PRO A 174 6.22 -12.34 -4.81
C PRO A 174 4.94 -12.91 -4.23
N ILE A 175 3.83 -12.23 -4.42
CA ILE A 175 2.51 -12.74 -4.07
C ILE A 175 1.51 -12.30 -5.13
N HIS A 176 0.74 -13.24 -5.63
CA HIS A 176 -0.22 -13.02 -6.70
C HIS A 176 -1.52 -13.80 -6.43
N THR A 177 -2.57 -13.48 -7.18
CA THR A 177 -3.87 -14.19 -7.18
C THR A 177 -3.86 -15.35 -8.15
#